data_eb263523f7a62dcdc307a4134d5cc2bd
#
_entry.id   eb263523f7a62dcdc307a4134d5cc2bd
#
_cell.length_a   1.000
_cell.length_b   1.000
_cell.length_c   1.000
_cell.angle_alpha   90.00
_cell.angle_beta   90.00
_cell.angle_gamma   90.00
#
_symmetry.space_group_name_H-M   'P 1'
#
loop_
_entity.id
_entity.type
_entity.pdbx_description
1 polymer ?
#
loop_
_entity_poly.entity_id
_entity_poly.type
_entity_poly.pdbx_seq_one_letter_code
_entity_poly.pdbx_strand_id
1 'polypeptide(L)'
;PSNGHIIGKLVDVTEQPHANNKGLYKTRPNSSDKRVGVKRLYRPPKLTYVEDRLRSLFYKQHPWELSRPKILVENEIGDENYDWSHMLQIGRPLDGESVIQRTMYLIKTKQYGDMVEAYDHARYEFYALRMQEETEQQVALEEAEMFGSLFGVSAIEHGIQKEQEVLDVWEKKVVEETELMAARTSNPAGSWKDDTTLNTAQEEESTTSENLHF
;
A
#
# COMPACT_ATOMS: atom_id res chain seq x y z
N PRO A 1 14.55 -16.26 3.87
CA PRO A 1 14.28 -17.68 3.52
C PRO A 1 12.84 -17.92 3.05
N SER A 2 11.86 -17.11 3.48
CA SER A 2 10.45 -17.29 3.11
C SER A 2 10.08 -16.73 1.74
N ASN A 3 10.84 -15.77 1.22
CA ASN A 3 10.52 -15.08 -0.03
C ASN A 3 10.68 -15.98 -1.26
N GLY A 4 11.69 -16.85 -1.29
CA GLY A 4 11.92 -17.73 -2.42
C GLY A 4 10.77 -18.73 -2.66
N HIS A 5 10.10 -19.18 -1.59
CA HIS A 5 8.96 -20.09 -1.71
C HIS A 5 7.71 -19.43 -2.33
N ILE A 6 7.49 -18.15 -2.03
CA ILE A 6 6.36 -17.40 -2.60
C ILE A 6 6.58 -17.16 -4.09
N ILE A 7 7.81 -16.80 -4.46
CA ILE A 7 8.18 -16.55 -5.86
C ILE A 7 8.16 -17.84 -6.68
N GLY A 8 8.64 -18.95 -6.12
CA GLY A 8 8.55 -20.26 -6.77
C GLY A 8 7.10 -20.66 -7.12
N LYS A 9 6.14 -20.35 -6.24
CA LYS A 9 4.71 -20.54 -6.56
C LYS A 9 4.18 -19.62 -7.64
N LEU A 10 4.80 -18.46 -7.85
CA LEU A 10 4.44 -17.55 -8.94
C LEU A 10 4.86 -18.09 -10.30
N VAL A 11 6.01 -18.77 -10.38
CA VAL A 11 6.51 -19.37 -11.63
C VAL A 11 5.59 -20.49 -12.10
N ASP A 12 5.16 -21.35 -11.18
CA ASP A 12 4.28 -22.49 -11.49
C ASP A 12 2.93 -22.08 -12.08
N VAL A 13 2.50 -20.84 -11.82
CA VAL A 13 1.22 -20.32 -12.33
C VAL A 13 1.35 -19.68 -13.70
N THR A 14 2.56 -19.27 -14.11
CA THR A 14 2.78 -18.77 -15.48
C THR A 14 2.62 -19.84 -16.53
N GLU A 15 2.80 -21.10 -16.16
CA GLU A 15 2.61 -22.27 -17.04
C GLU A 15 1.15 -22.70 -17.17
N GLN A 16 0.24 -22.18 -16.35
CA GLN A 16 -1.17 -22.46 -16.57
C GLN A 16 -1.66 -21.67 -17.80
N PRO A 17 -1.92 -22.36 -18.90
CA PRO A 17 -2.18 -21.71 -20.18
C PRO A 17 -3.57 -21.11 -20.21
N HIS A 18 -3.71 -19.88 -19.73
CA HIS A 18 -4.72 -19.00 -20.36
C HIS A 18 -4.37 -18.70 -21.82
N ALA A 19 -3.20 -19.18 -22.25
CA ALA A 19 -2.69 -19.14 -23.61
C ALA A 19 -3.62 -19.80 -24.66
N ASN A 20 -4.53 -20.67 -24.24
CA ASN A 20 -5.52 -21.25 -25.16
C ASN A 20 -6.70 -20.32 -25.48
N ASN A 21 -6.86 -19.24 -24.73
CA ASN A 21 -7.87 -18.23 -25.02
C ASN A 21 -7.21 -17.00 -25.68
N LYS A 22 -6.64 -17.14 -26.84
CA LYS A 22 -6.07 -16.09 -27.71
C LYS A 22 -7.05 -14.93 -28.02
N GLY A 23 -7.73 -14.38 -27.01
CA GLY A 23 -8.70 -13.29 -27.16
C GLY A 23 -9.96 -13.65 -27.96
N LEU A 24 -10.10 -14.90 -28.37
CA LEU A 24 -11.25 -15.37 -29.14
C LEU A 24 -12.38 -15.74 -28.17
N TYR A 25 -13.39 -14.90 -28.11
CA TYR A 25 -14.65 -15.24 -27.47
C TYR A 25 -15.25 -16.45 -28.14
N LYS A 26 -15.49 -17.52 -27.39
CA LYS A 26 -16.24 -18.68 -27.87
C LYS A 26 -17.70 -18.28 -28.01
N THR A 27 -18.14 -18.07 -29.24
CA THR A 27 -19.55 -17.77 -29.55
C THR A 27 -20.48 -18.96 -29.46
N ARG A 28 -19.92 -20.19 -29.45
CA ARG A 28 -20.68 -21.44 -29.29
C ARG A 28 -20.18 -22.23 -28.09
N PRO A 29 -21.10 -22.73 -27.24
CA PRO A 29 -20.74 -23.55 -26.10
C PRO A 29 -20.18 -24.90 -26.57
N ASN A 30 -19.04 -25.31 -26.00
CA ASN A 30 -18.50 -26.64 -26.18
C ASN A 30 -19.30 -27.68 -25.39
N SER A 31 -19.06 -28.97 -25.68
CA SER A 31 -19.68 -30.08 -24.93
C SER A 31 -19.41 -30.03 -23.45
N SER A 32 -18.23 -29.56 -23.04
CA SER A 32 -17.86 -29.30 -21.64
C SER A 32 -18.65 -28.15 -21.01
N ASP A 33 -18.91 -27.09 -21.78
CA ASP A 33 -19.68 -25.94 -21.29
C ASP A 33 -21.15 -26.32 -21.06
N LYS A 34 -21.69 -27.18 -21.90
CA LYS A 34 -23.07 -27.71 -21.78
C LYS A 34 -23.23 -28.57 -20.52
N ARG A 35 -22.18 -29.29 -20.09
CA ARG A 35 -22.21 -30.12 -18.87
C ARG A 35 -22.18 -29.28 -17.59
N VAL A 36 -21.59 -28.12 -17.61
CA VAL A 36 -21.39 -27.27 -16.43
C VAL A 36 -22.53 -26.26 -16.22
N GLY A 37 -23.47 -26.16 -17.17
CA GLY A 37 -24.63 -25.29 -17.11
C GLY A 37 -24.39 -23.89 -17.67
N VAL A 38 -25.46 -23.28 -18.16
CA VAL A 38 -25.49 -21.97 -18.86
C VAL A 38 -24.88 -20.82 -18.04
N LYS A 39 -24.89 -20.93 -16.71
CA LYS A 39 -24.35 -19.88 -15.82
C LYS A 39 -22.85 -19.61 -16.01
N ARG A 40 -22.07 -20.58 -16.51
CA ARG A 40 -20.63 -20.39 -16.75
C ARG A 40 -20.30 -19.78 -18.11
N LEU A 41 -21.20 -19.92 -19.09
CA LEU A 41 -21.01 -19.45 -20.45
C LEU A 41 -20.88 -17.92 -20.50
N TYR A 42 -21.66 -17.24 -19.67
CA TYR A 42 -21.71 -15.76 -19.62
C TYR A 42 -20.85 -15.15 -18.50
N ARG A 43 -20.11 -15.97 -17.76
CA ARG A 43 -19.22 -15.47 -16.72
C ARG A 43 -17.90 -15.03 -17.35
N PRO A 44 -17.48 -13.77 -17.19
CA PRO A 44 -16.19 -13.33 -17.68
C PRO A 44 -15.06 -14.20 -17.08
N PRO A 45 -14.04 -14.56 -17.87
CA PRO A 45 -12.89 -15.30 -17.36
C PRO A 45 -12.15 -14.48 -16.31
N LYS A 46 -11.65 -15.15 -15.28
CA LYS A 46 -10.74 -14.52 -14.34
C LYS A 46 -9.42 -14.22 -15.05
N LEU A 47 -9.08 -12.95 -15.15
CA LEU A 47 -7.78 -12.52 -15.65
C LEU A 47 -6.78 -12.58 -14.47
N THR A 48 -5.67 -13.26 -14.68
CA THR A 48 -4.57 -13.35 -13.71
C THR A 48 -3.27 -13.09 -14.46
N TYR A 49 -2.58 -12.04 -14.04
CA TYR A 49 -1.30 -11.67 -14.60
C TYR A 49 -0.17 -11.95 -13.61
N VAL A 50 1.00 -12.26 -14.13
CA VAL A 50 2.20 -12.48 -13.30
C VAL A 50 2.60 -11.18 -12.63
N GLU A 51 2.46 -10.08 -13.36
CA GLU A 51 2.73 -8.71 -12.89
C GLU A 51 1.93 -8.39 -11.62
N ASP A 52 0.66 -8.79 -11.52
CA ASP A 52 -0.18 -8.52 -10.34
C ASP A 52 0.32 -9.24 -9.09
N ARG A 53 0.90 -10.42 -9.28
CA ARG A 53 1.49 -11.17 -8.18
C ARG A 53 2.82 -10.60 -7.73
N LEU A 54 3.63 -10.16 -8.68
CA LEU A 54 4.88 -9.45 -8.39
C LEU A 54 4.58 -8.11 -7.67
N ARG A 55 3.54 -7.37 -8.07
CA ARG A 55 3.07 -6.16 -7.35
C ARG A 55 2.70 -6.47 -5.91
N SER A 56 1.87 -7.48 -5.72
CA SER A 56 1.51 -7.93 -4.36
C SER A 56 2.71 -8.32 -3.51
N LEU A 57 3.69 -8.97 -4.10
CA LEU A 57 4.92 -9.37 -3.41
C LEU A 57 5.75 -8.15 -3.05
N PHE A 58 5.98 -7.26 -4.02
CA PHE A 58 6.80 -6.06 -3.83
C PHE A 58 6.25 -5.17 -2.72
N TYR A 59 4.96 -4.83 -2.76
CA TYR A 59 4.36 -3.95 -1.74
C TYR A 59 4.17 -4.61 -0.36
N LYS A 60 4.17 -5.93 -0.27
CA LYS A 60 4.29 -6.62 1.01
C LYS A 60 5.69 -6.53 1.61
N GLN A 61 6.71 -6.51 0.76
CA GLN A 61 8.11 -6.35 1.19
C GLN A 61 8.46 -4.89 1.49
N HIS A 62 7.83 -3.94 0.80
CA HIS A 62 8.13 -2.51 0.83
C HIS A 62 6.85 -1.68 1.07
N PRO A 63 6.22 -1.80 2.26
CA PRO A 63 4.98 -1.09 2.54
C PRO A 63 5.16 0.45 2.54
N TRP A 64 6.36 0.95 2.87
CA TRP A 64 6.68 2.37 2.86
C TRP A 64 6.65 3.00 1.46
N GLU A 65 6.82 2.23 0.39
CA GLU A 65 6.70 2.74 -0.98
C GLU A 65 5.26 3.17 -1.33
N LEU A 66 4.26 2.68 -0.60
CA LEU A 66 2.87 3.11 -0.75
C LEU A 66 2.62 4.54 -0.23
N SER A 67 3.46 5.04 0.68
CA SER A 67 3.32 6.40 1.23
C SER A 67 3.86 7.49 0.31
N ARG A 68 4.57 7.14 -0.76
CA ARG A 68 5.11 8.11 -1.71
C ARG A 68 3.99 8.74 -2.54
N PRO A 69 4.02 10.06 -2.75
CA PRO A 69 3.00 10.74 -3.54
C PRO A 69 3.02 10.24 -4.99
N LYS A 70 1.83 9.96 -5.53
CA LYS A 70 1.65 9.48 -6.89
C LYS A 70 0.58 10.27 -7.61
N ILE A 71 0.86 10.68 -8.83
CA ILE A 71 -0.11 11.33 -9.70
C ILE A 71 -1.02 10.24 -10.28
N LEU A 72 -2.29 10.26 -9.91
CA LEU A 72 -3.28 9.27 -10.35
C LEU A 72 -3.94 9.63 -11.68
N VAL A 73 -4.03 10.93 -11.99
CA VAL A 73 -4.60 11.42 -13.23
C VAL A 73 -3.45 11.78 -14.16
N GLU A 74 -3.33 11.04 -15.25
CA GLU A 74 -2.34 11.31 -16.29
C GLU A 74 -2.83 12.45 -17.19
N ASN A 75 -1.98 13.45 -17.40
CA ASN A 75 -2.31 14.60 -18.24
C ASN A 75 -2.14 14.31 -19.74
N GLU A 76 -1.33 13.32 -20.07
CA GLU A 76 -1.02 12.93 -21.44
C GLU A 76 -1.31 11.44 -21.64
N ILE A 77 -2.15 11.15 -22.64
CA ILE A 77 -2.36 9.77 -23.10
C ILE A 77 -1.29 9.53 -24.18
N GLY A 78 -0.10 9.17 -23.75
CA GLY A 78 0.97 8.81 -24.66
C GLY A 78 1.15 7.29 -24.70
N ASP A 79 1.26 6.71 -25.89
CA ASP A 79 1.87 5.39 -26.07
C ASP A 79 3.37 5.53 -25.78
N GLU A 80 3.70 5.71 -24.51
CA GLU A 80 5.08 5.82 -24.07
C GLU A 80 5.71 4.42 -24.12
N ASN A 81 6.48 4.20 -25.17
CA ASN A 81 7.32 3.02 -25.28
C ASN A 81 8.53 3.19 -24.36
N TYR A 82 8.37 2.78 -23.13
CA TYR A 82 9.46 2.77 -22.15
C TYR A 82 10.48 1.68 -22.49
N ASP A 83 11.76 2.06 -22.46
CA ASP A 83 12.86 1.09 -22.62
C ASP A 83 13.26 0.51 -21.26
N TRP A 84 12.78 -0.67 -20.98
CA TRP A 84 13.07 -1.39 -19.74
C TRP A 84 14.44 -2.09 -19.73
N SER A 85 15.34 -1.71 -20.65
CA SER A 85 16.75 -2.11 -20.56
C SER A 85 17.46 -1.56 -19.32
N HIS A 86 16.92 -0.47 -18.76
CA HIS A 86 17.34 0.16 -17.51
C HIS A 86 16.12 0.53 -16.67
N MET A 87 16.32 0.67 -15.35
CA MET A 87 15.22 0.90 -14.42
C MET A 87 14.67 2.33 -14.48
N LEU A 88 15.58 3.31 -14.62
CA LEU A 88 15.21 4.73 -14.62
C LEU A 88 14.67 5.15 -16.00
N GLN A 89 13.46 5.69 -16.02
CA GLN A 89 12.79 6.15 -17.24
C GLN A 89 12.60 7.66 -17.21
N ILE A 90 12.72 8.29 -18.37
CA ILE A 90 12.47 9.73 -18.51
C ILE A 90 10.96 10.00 -18.38
N GLY A 91 10.58 10.96 -17.55
CA GLY A 91 9.19 11.36 -17.37
C GLY A 91 8.34 10.43 -16.49
N ARG A 92 8.93 9.37 -15.96
CA ARG A 92 8.26 8.45 -15.06
C ARG A 92 8.99 8.35 -13.73
N PRO A 93 8.29 8.51 -12.60
CA PRO A 93 8.90 8.35 -11.29
C PRO A 93 9.32 6.89 -11.07
N LEU A 94 10.35 6.70 -10.26
CA LEU A 94 10.80 5.38 -9.86
C LEU A 94 9.81 4.78 -8.86
N ASP A 95 9.09 3.76 -9.28
CA ASP A 95 8.03 3.07 -8.53
C ASP A 95 8.27 1.56 -8.46
N GLY A 96 7.49 0.88 -7.61
CA GLY A 96 7.43 -0.58 -7.60
C GLY A 96 7.06 -1.18 -8.96
N GLU A 97 6.26 -0.48 -9.77
CA GLU A 97 5.94 -0.90 -11.15
C GLU A 97 7.19 -0.96 -12.04
N SER A 98 8.16 -0.05 -11.84
CA SER A 98 9.44 -0.08 -12.56
C SER A 98 10.22 -1.37 -12.30
N VAL A 99 10.21 -1.86 -11.05
CA VAL A 99 10.83 -3.14 -10.69
C VAL A 99 10.14 -4.31 -11.39
N ILE A 100 8.81 -4.29 -11.47
CA ILE A 100 8.03 -5.36 -12.08
C ILE A 100 8.27 -5.40 -13.58
N GLN A 101 8.20 -4.25 -14.25
CA GLN A 101 8.43 -4.17 -15.70
C GLN A 101 9.88 -4.52 -16.06
N ARG A 102 10.85 -4.09 -15.24
CA ARG A 102 12.25 -4.49 -15.39
C ARG A 102 12.43 -5.99 -15.25
N THR A 103 11.81 -6.61 -14.25
CA THR A 103 11.83 -8.06 -14.06
C THR A 103 11.26 -8.79 -15.28
N MET A 104 10.13 -8.34 -15.79
CA MET A 104 9.50 -8.91 -16.99
C MET A 104 10.38 -8.76 -18.22
N TYR A 105 11.07 -7.63 -18.36
CA TYR A 105 12.02 -7.41 -19.43
C TYR A 105 13.21 -8.39 -19.37
N LEU A 106 13.81 -8.56 -18.17
CA LEU A 106 14.93 -9.47 -17.95
C LEU A 106 14.59 -10.92 -18.32
N ILE A 107 13.35 -11.34 -18.02
CA ILE A 107 12.85 -12.67 -18.39
C ILE A 107 12.60 -12.76 -19.90
N LYS A 108 11.97 -11.75 -20.52
CA LYS A 108 11.69 -11.71 -21.94
C LYS A 108 12.96 -11.74 -22.81
N THR A 109 13.99 -11.05 -22.35
CA THR A 109 15.32 -11.02 -23.02
C THR A 109 16.17 -12.25 -22.70
N LYS A 110 15.68 -13.16 -21.86
CA LYS A 110 16.40 -14.38 -21.44
C LYS A 110 17.77 -14.11 -20.82
N GLN A 111 17.93 -12.96 -20.16
CA GLN A 111 19.15 -12.66 -19.40
C GLN A 111 19.22 -13.51 -18.13
N TYR A 112 18.07 -13.80 -17.55
CA TYR A 112 17.91 -14.70 -16.41
C TYR A 112 16.94 -15.83 -16.78
N GLY A 113 17.27 -17.03 -16.35
CA GLY A 113 16.43 -18.21 -16.58
C GLY A 113 15.32 -18.35 -15.54
N ASP A 114 15.58 -17.83 -14.34
CA ASP A 114 14.65 -17.91 -13.21
C ASP A 114 14.06 -16.52 -12.92
N MET A 115 12.75 -16.51 -12.61
CA MET A 115 12.03 -15.30 -12.21
C MET A 115 12.54 -14.75 -10.88
N VAL A 116 12.99 -15.60 -9.98
CA VAL A 116 13.52 -15.20 -8.67
C VAL A 116 14.79 -14.37 -8.84
N GLU A 117 15.72 -14.86 -9.66
CA GLU A 117 16.98 -14.16 -9.94
C GLU A 117 16.73 -12.82 -10.66
N ALA A 118 15.83 -12.82 -11.63
CA ALA A 118 15.45 -11.60 -12.35
C ALA A 118 14.81 -10.55 -11.43
N TYR A 119 13.95 -10.99 -10.51
CA TYR A 119 13.32 -10.10 -9.54
C TYR A 119 14.32 -9.56 -8.52
N ASP A 120 15.21 -10.41 -8.02
CA ASP A 120 16.24 -9.98 -7.07
C ASP A 120 17.22 -9.00 -7.71
N HIS A 121 17.59 -9.20 -8.97
CA HIS A 121 18.42 -8.25 -9.71
C HIS A 121 17.72 -6.90 -9.89
N ALA A 122 16.47 -6.90 -10.35
CA ALA A 122 15.69 -5.67 -10.51
C ALA A 122 15.49 -4.93 -9.18
N ARG A 123 15.25 -5.66 -8.09
CA ARG A 123 15.15 -5.10 -6.75
C ARG A 123 16.47 -4.50 -6.27
N TYR A 124 17.59 -5.11 -6.59
CA TYR A 124 18.91 -4.57 -6.27
C TYR A 124 19.20 -3.26 -7.02
N GLU A 125 18.89 -3.19 -8.32
CA GLU A 125 18.98 -1.95 -9.11
C GLU A 125 18.08 -0.85 -8.48
N PHE A 126 16.88 -1.21 -8.06
CA PHE A 126 15.95 -0.31 -7.40
C PHE A 126 16.53 0.27 -6.10
N TYR A 127 17.11 -0.55 -5.26
CA TYR A 127 17.71 -0.09 -4.00
C TYR A 127 18.90 0.84 -4.23
N ALA A 128 19.73 0.56 -5.22
CA ALA A 128 20.85 1.43 -5.56
C ALA A 128 20.37 2.83 -5.97
N LEU A 129 19.32 2.92 -6.81
CA LEU A 129 18.72 4.19 -7.22
C LEU A 129 18.04 4.92 -6.05
N ARG A 130 17.37 4.19 -5.16
CA ARG A 130 16.74 4.80 -3.97
C ARG A 130 17.77 5.35 -2.98
N MET A 131 18.87 4.63 -2.75
CA MET A 131 19.98 5.13 -1.93
C MET A 131 20.60 6.39 -2.54
N GLN A 132 20.78 6.41 -3.85
CA GLN A 132 21.29 7.60 -4.53
C GLN A 132 20.34 8.79 -4.35
N GLU A 133 19.04 8.61 -4.60
CA GLU A 133 18.00 9.63 -4.42
C GLU A 133 18.01 10.18 -2.98
N GLU A 134 18.05 9.30 -1.98
CA GLU A 134 18.06 9.69 -0.57
C GLU A 134 19.33 10.46 -0.20
N THR A 135 20.49 10.00 -0.69
CA THR A 135 21.77 10.68 -0.47
C THR A 135 21.77 12.08 -1.10
N GLU A 136 21.26 12.21 -2.34
CA GLU A 136 21.18 13.49 -3.03
C GLU A 136 20.24 14.46 -2.30
N GLN A 137 19.10 13.97 -1.78
CA GLN A 137 18.19 14.78 -0.98
C GLN A 137 18.82 15.25 0.32
N GLN A 138 19.56 14.38 1.01
CA GLN A 138 20.24 14.73 2.25
C GLN A 138 21.33 15.76 2.01
N VAL A 139 22.16 15.57 0.99
CA VAL A 139 23.21 16.53 0.62
C VAL A 139 22.60 17.90 0.27
N ALA A 140 21.51 17.92 -0.51
CA ALA A 140 20.84 19.14 -0.87
C ALA A 140 20.25 19.88 0.35
N LEU A 141 19.75 19.14 1.35
CA LEU A 141 19.25 19.70 2.60
C LEU A 141 20.40 20.31 3.42
N GLU A 142 21.50 19.58 3.59
CA GLU A 142 22.68 20.07 4.31
C GLU A 142 23.29 21.30 3.63
N GLU A 143 23.37 21.32 2.30
CA GLU A 143 23.83 22.48 1.54
C GLU A 143 22.91 23.69 1.75
N ALA A 144 21.60 23.48 1.72
CA ALA A 144 20.63 24.55 1.95
C ALA A 144 20.75 25.13 3.37
N GLU A 145 20.95 24.30 4.39
CA GLU A 145 21.23 24.72 5.77
C GLU A 145 22.52 25.54 5.87
N MET A 146 23.58 25.13 5.19
CA MET A 146 24.84 25.87 5.14
C MET A 146 24.66 27.27 4.52
N PHE A 147 23.73 27.42 3.58
CA PHE A 147 23.36 28.73 2.99
C PHE A 147 22.34 29.51 3.82
N GLY A 148 22.00 29.03 5.03
CA GLY A 148 21.15 29.75 5.97
C GLY A 148 19.66 29.47 5.82
N SER A 149 19.26 28.42 5.13
CA SER A 149 17.87 27.98 5.09
C SER A 149 17.49 27.38 6.45
N LEU A 150 16.33 27.79 6.96
CA LEU A 150 15.76 27.22 8.17
C LEU A 150 14.61 26.30 7.79
N PHE A 151 14.76 25.02 8.10
CA PHE A 151 13.70 24.03 7.90
C PHE A 151 12.87 23.89 9.15
N GLY A 152 11.55 23.80 8.99
CA GLY A 152 10.62 23.48 10.07
C GLY A 152 10.67 22.00 10.45
N VAL A 153 9.91 21.67 11.46
CA VAL A 153 9.72 20.28 11.91
C VAL A 153 9.17 19.43 10.75
N SER A 154 9.69 18.23 10.56
CA SER A 154 9.21 17.33 9.51
C SER A 154 7.73 16.96 9.74
N ALA A 155 7.01 16.62 8.67
CA ALA A 155 5.62 16.21 8.77
C ALA A 155 5.42 14.99 9.70
N ILE A 156 6.41 14.08 9.74
CA ILE A 156 6.40 12.91 10.62
C ILE A 156 6.57 13.34 12.07
N GLU A 157 7.53 14.19 12.38
CA GLU A 157 7.75 14.70 13.73
C GLU A 157 6.56 15.50 14.24
N HIS A 158 5.97 16.35 13.39
CA HIS A 158 4.73 17.05 13.72
C HIS A 158 3.58 16.07 14.02
N GLY A 159 3.44 15.00 13.22
CA GLY A 159 2.47 13.94 13.46
C GLY A 159 2.69 13.24 14.80
N ILE A 160 3.94 12.88 15.11
CA ILE A 160 4.31 12.23 16.39
C ILE A 160 4.00 13.16 17.57
N GLN A 161 4.31 14.45 17.46
CA GLN A 161 3.99 15.43 18.52
C GLN A 161 2.49 15.51 18.78
N LYS A 162 1.67 15.55 17.71
CA LYS A 162 0.21 15.58 17.83
C LYS A 162 -0.35 14.30 18.44
N GLU A 163 0.19 13.17 18.05
CA GLU A 163 -0.19 11.89 18.62
C GLU A 163 0.17 11.80 20.10
N GLN A 164 1.35 12.29 20.49
CA GLN A 164 1.76 12.35 21.89
C GLN A 164 0.85 13.27 22.73
N GLU A 165 0.48 14.44 22.21
CA GLU A 165 -0.46 15.34 22.89
C GLU A 165 -1.80 14.64 23.18
N VAL A 166 -2.33 13.89 22.21
CA VAL A 166 -3.59 13.14 22.38
C VAL A 166 -3.44 12.03 23.39
N LEU A 167 -2.31 11.30 23.35
CA LEU A 167 -2.04 10.24 24.33
C LEU A 167 -1.94 10.77 25.76
N ASP A 168 -1.30 11.92 25.96
CA ASP A 168 -1.17 12.56 27.27
C ASP A 168 -2.53 13.00 27.84
N VAL A 169 -3.41 13.48 26.98
CA VAL A 169 -4.80 13.82 27.35
C VAL A 169 -5.59 12.57 27.70
N TRP A 170 -5.44 11.52 26.89
CA TRP A 170 -6.13 10.25 27.10
C TRP A 170 -5.65 9.57 28.40
N GLU A 171 -4.35 9.58 28.69
CA GLU A 171 -3.80 9.04 29.93
C GLU A 171 -4.44 9.67 31.17
N LYS A 172 -4.53 11.00 31.21
CA LYS A 172 -5.19 11.73 32.34
C LYS A 172 -6.65 11.31 32.48
N LYS A 173 -7.39 11.25 31.37
CA LYS A 173 -8.79 10.84 31.36
C LYS A 173 -8.98 9.41 31.86
N VAL A 174 -8.11 8.48 31.41
CA VAL A 174 -8.15 7.08 31.89
C VAL A 174 -7.87 6.94 33.35
N VAL A 175 -6.91 7.70 33.89
CA VAL A 175 -6.61 7.69 35.34
C VAL A 175 -7.84 8.18 36.11
N GLU A 176 -8.45 9.28 35.74
CA GLU A 176 -9.67 9.81 36.36
C GLU A 176 -10.83 8.81 36.30
N GLU A 177 -11.08 8.19 35.15
CA GLU A 177 -12.14 7.18 34.98
C GLU A 177 -11.87 5.92 35.80
N THR A 178 -10.62 5.46 35.88
CA THR A 178 -10.26 4.29 36.66
C THR A 178 -10.42 4.54 38.19
N GLU A 179 -10.07 5.75 38.65
CA GLU A 179 -10.30 6.16 40.03
C GLU A 179 -11.80 6.24 40.35
N LEU A 180 -12.60 6.80 39.47
CA LEU A 180 -14.05 6.84 39.61
C LEU A 180 -14.67 5.44 39.61
N MET A 181 -14.22 4.54 38.75
CA MET A 181 -14.66 3.13 38.77
C MET A 181 -14.26 2.43 40.04
N ALA A 182 -13.05 2.65 40.53
CA ALA A 182 -12.59 2.08 41.81
C ALA A 182 -13.43 2.60 43.00
N ALA A 183 -13.74 3.90 43.02
CA ALA A 183 -14.61 4.50 44.05
C ALA A 183 -16.05 3.96 44.01
N ARG A 184 -16.60 3.74 42.78
CA ARG A 184 -17.92 3.09 42.62
C ARG A 184 -17.91 1.64 43.07
N THR A 185 -16.86 0.89 42.81
CA THR A 185 -16.73 -0.50 43.20
C THR A 185 -16.56 -0.65 44.73
N SER A 186 -15.88 0.31 45.36
CA SER A 186 -15.71 0.33 46.83
C SER A 186 -16.97 0.74 47.56
N ASN A 187 -17.94 1.40 46.92
CA ASN A 187 -19.17 1.89 47.54
C ASN A 187 -20.43 1.38 46.80
N PRO A 188 -20.77 0.06 46.91
CA PRO A 188 -21.86 -0.54 46.11
C PRO A 188 -23.27 -0.05 46.52
N ALA A 189 -23.42 0.67 47.63
CA ALA A 189 -24.73 1.18 48.08
C ALA A 189 -25.22 2.44 47.36
N GLY A 190 -24.36 3.12 46.55
CA GLY A 190 -24.71 4.33 45.81
C GLY A 190 -25.06 4.11 44.32
N SER A 191 -24.87 2.89 43.82
CA SER A 191 -24.88 2.61 42.37
C SER A 191 -26.25 2.56 41.69
N TRP A 192 -27.36 2.78 42.37
CA TRP A 192 -28.70 2.57 41.79
C TRP A 192 -29.43 3.87 41.42
N LYS A 193 -28.82 5.04 41.45
CA LYS A 193 -29.54 6.31 41.22
C LYS A 193 -29.07 7.19 40.07
N ASP A 194 -27.93 6.92 39.39
CA ASP A 194 -27.37 7.90 38.44
C ASP A 194 -27.15 7.44 36.98
N ASP A 195 -27.77 6.33 36.55
CA ASP A 195 -27.63 5.88 35.17
C ASP A 195 -28.42 6.70 34.11
N THR A 196 -29.23 7.67 34.60
CA THR A 196 -30.09 8.45 33.70
C THR A 196 -29.49 9.79 33.23
N THR A 197 -28.45 10.28 33.93
CA THR A 197 -27.87 11.59 33.63
C THR A 197 -26.61 11.56 32.75
N LEU A 198 -25.95 10.39 32.58
CA LEU A 198 -24.75 10.26 31.75
C LEU A 198 -25.07 10.16 30.25
N ASN A 199 -26.25 9.66 29.89
CA ASN A 199 -26.64 9.57 28.48
C ASN A 199 -27.03 10.93 27.86
N THR A 200 -27.45 11.91 28.65
CA THR A 200 -27.80 13.25 28.17
C THR A 200 -26.57 14.12 27.90
N ALA A 201 -25.46 13.91 28.63
CA ALA A 201 -24.26 14.71 28.42
C ALA A 201 -23.46 14.27 27.20
N GLN A 202 -23.55 12.99 26.78
CA GLN A 202 -22.89 12.50 25.57
C GLN A 202 -23.61 12.88 24.27
N GLU A 203 -24.91 13.09 24.32
CA GLU A 203 -25.69 13.58 23.16
C GLU A 203 -25.49 15.07 22.91
N GLU A 204 -25.17 15.89 23.91
CA GLU A 204 -24.88 17.30 23.74
C GLU A 204 -23.46 17.58 23.21
N GLU A 205 -22.46 16.74 23.51
CA GLU A 205 -21.09 16.87 22.93
C GLU A 205 -21.02 16.42 21.46
N SER A 206 -21.86 15.48 21.03
CA SER A 206 -21.86 15.05 19.62
C SER A 206 -22.50 16.06 18.67
N THR A 207 -23.37 16.94 19.17
CA THR A 207 -24.03 17.97 18.34
C THR A 207 -23.21 19.26 18.19
N THR A 208 -22.20 19.47 19.03
CA THR A 208 -21.32 20.66 18.93
C THR A 208 -20.09 20.44 18.03
N SER A 209 -19.74 19.18 17.72
CA SER A 209 -18.61 18.89 16.82
C SER A 209 -18.94 18.94 15.32
N GLU A 210 -20.22 18.89 14.94
CA GLU A 210 -20.62 18.96 13.53
C GLU A 210 -20.72 20.39 12.96
N ASN A 211 -20.58 21.43 13.77
CA ASN A 211 -20.73 22.83 13.32
C ASN A 211 -19.39 23.60 13.11
N LEU A 212 -18.25 22.91 13.05
CA LEU A 212 -16.94 23.52 12.82
C LEU A 212 -16.26 22.97 11.57
N HIS A 213 -16.99 22.92 10.46
CA HIS A 213 -16.42 22.78 9.11
C HIS A 213 -16.91 23.92 8.24
N PHE A 214 -16.14 25.01 8.28
CA PHE A 214 -15.96 25.93 7.14
C PHE A 214 -14.53 26.43 7.15
#